data_3c5c6fa3da08a92ca3bb9646895a7c01
#
_entry.id   3c5c6fa3da08a92ca3bb9646895a7c01
#
_cell.length_a   1.000
_cell.length_b   1.000
_cell.length_c   1.000
_cell.angle_alpha   90.00
_cell.angle_beta   90.00
_cell.angle_gamma   90.00
#
_symmetry.space_group_name_H-M   'P 1'
#
loop_
_entity.id
_entity.type
_entity.pdbx_description
1 polymer ?
#
loop_
_entity_poly.entity_id
_entity_poly.type
_entity_poly.pdbx_seq_one_letter_code
_entity_poly.pdbx_strand_id
1 'polypeptide(L)'
;MSGDAQGRGDGMANMPAGAMLADNVSAIPDVMVMTHEGRVAKFYSELISDQIVMINFMSIRNEAKLPISRKMAEIAGLLGDRLGRDVQIISITSDPDNDTPERLAAFHKELGGHAGWTFVTTPPESAAALAHRFYRHGRNVVLGGRTDIVQYGNAKVGLWGTFPWDVHAGDAAERVTWVMPREVASGEMRRAGPRPIGSEGQRWNNRIA
;
A
#
# COMPACT_ATOMS: atom_id res chain seq x y z
N MET A 1 -13.49 -42.33 44.25
CA MET A 1 -13.06 -42.62 42.89
C MET A 1 -13.13 -41.33 42.14
N SER A 2 -12.17 -40.47 42.23
CA SER A 2 -10.89 -40.39 41.50
C SER A 2 -11.12 -40.38 39.98
N GLY A 3 -10.87 -39.25 39.37
CA GLY A 3 -10.78 -39.08 37.96
C GLY A 3 -10.31 -37.66 37.62
N ASP A 4 -9.01 -37.49 37.65
CA ASP A 4 -8.27 -36.29 37.18
C ASP A 4 -8.53 -36.03 35.70
N ALA A 5 -8.63 -34.79 35.30
CA ALA A 5 -8.26 -34.35 33.97
C ALA A 5 -7.62 -32.97 34.03
N GLN A 6 -6.34 -32.96 34.24
CA GLN A 6 -5.38 -31.93 33.93
C GLN A 6 -5.07 -31.90 32.42
N GLY A 7 -4.80 -30.70 31.92
CA GLY A 7 -4.01 -30.46 30.72
C GLY A 7 -4.87 -29.86 29.61
N ARG A 8 -4.61 -28.72 29.01
CA ARG A 8 -3.34 -28.11 28.64
C ARG A 8 -3.64 -26.69 28.18
N GLY A 9 -3.19 -25.73 28.89
CA GLY A 9 -2.86 -24.46 28.30
C GLY A 9 -1.35 -24.49 28.11
N ASP A 10 -0.88 -24.56 26.90
CA ASP A 10 0.47 -24.15 26.53
C ASP A 10 0.62 -24.35 25.01
N GLY A 11 0.49 -23.28 24.27
CA GLY A 11 0.69 -23.30 22.82
C GLY A 11 0.71 -21.93 22.13
N MET A 12 0.67 -20.85 22.90
CA MET A 12 0.67 -19.50 22.32
C MET A 12 1.89 -18.64 22.64
N ALA A 13 2.97 -19.22 23.07
CA ALA A 13 4.19 -18.49 23.40
C ALA A 13 5.36 -19.06 22.58
N ASN A 14 5.46 -18.67 21.35
CA ASN A 14 6.72 -18.49 20.58
C ASN A 14 6.50 -18.44 19.06
N MET A 15 5.79 -17.42 18.57
CA MET A 15 5.88 -17.11 17.15
C MET A 15 6.91 -15.98 16.98
N PRO A 16 7.94 -16.18 16.16
CA PRO A 16 8.93 -15.14 15.91
C PRO A 16 8.25 -13.92 15.24
N ALA A 17 8.63 -12.72 15.67
CA ALA A 17 8.08 -11.45 15.18
C ALA A 17 8.12 -11.29 13.63
N GLY A 18 8.97 -12.05 12.94
CA GLY A 18 9.04 -12.11 11.48
C GLY A 18 7.87 -12.84 10.81
N ALA A 19 7.22 -13.78 11.51
CA ALA A 19 6.08 -14.51 10.94
C ALA A 19 4.81 -13.65 10.87
N MET A 20 4.64 -12.68 11.76
CA MET A 20 3.50 -11.74 11.73
C MET A 20 3.55 -10.76 10.56
N LEU A 21 4.73 -10.43 10.05
CA LEU A 21 4.89 -9.56 8.88
C LEU A 21 4.61 -10.31 7.58
N ALA A 22 4.97 -11.59 7.49
CA ALA A 22 4.71 -12.43 6.32
C ALA A 22 3.21 -12.71 6.13
N ASP A 23 2.47 -12.97 7.21
CA ASP A 23 1.03 -13.20 7.16
C ASP A 23 0.23 -11.95 6.75
N ASN A 24 0.72 -10.75 7.02
CA ASN A 24 0.06 -9.51 6.61
C ASN A 24 0.19 -9.21 5.12
N VAL A 25 1.26 -9.63 4.47
CA VAL A 25 1.45 -9.47 3.01
C VAL A 25 0.62 -10.51 2.25
N SER A 26 0.51 -11.73 2.79
CA SER A 26 -0.26 -12.85 2.21
C SER A 26 -1.78 -12.70 2.32
N ALA A 27 -2.29 -11.62 2.92
CA ALA A 27 -3.71 -11.47 3.22
C ALA A 27 -4.49 -10.60 2.22
N ILE A 28 -3.88 -10.08 1.16
CA ILE A 28 -4.61 -9.40 0.08
C ILE A 28 -5.14 -10.47 -0.88
N PRO A 29 -6.47 -10.53 -1.11
CA PRO A 29 -7.05 -11.52 -2.01
C PRO A 29 -6.51 -11.37 -3.44
N ASP A 30 -6.08 -12.47 -4.03
CA ASP A 30 -5.60 -12.52 -5.42
C ASP A 30 -6.75 -12.85 -6.38
N VAL A 31 -7.77 -11.99 -6.37
CA VAL A 31 -8.97 -12.15 -7.19
C VAL A 31 -8.71 -11.74 -8.63
N MET A 32 -9.52 -12.30 -9.56
CA MET A 32 -9.51 -11.87 -10.95
C MET A 32 -10.20 -10.51 -11.09
N VAL A 33 -9.55 -9.60 -11.78
CA VAL A 33 -10.09 -8.28 -12.12
C VAL A 33 -9.97 -8.03 -13.61
N MET A 34 -10.82 -7.15 -14.14
CA MET A 34 -10.72 -6.64 -15.49
C MET A 34 -10.33 -5.17 -15.43
N THR A 35 -9.27 -4.80 -16.14
CA THR A 35 -8.82 -3.41 -16.23
C THR A 35 -9.70 -2.63 -17.21
N HIS A 36 -9.66 -1.32 -17.12
CA HIS A 36 -10.34 -0.42 -18.07
C HIS A 36 -9.84 -0.57 -19.52
N GLU A 37 -8.68 -1.19 -19.72
CA GLU A 37 -8.15 -1.54 -21.05
C GLU A 37 -8.67 -2.89 -21.57
N GLY A 38 -9.54 -3.57 -20.79
CA GLY A 38 -10.07 -4.89 -21.14
C GLY A 38 -9.14 -6.06 -20.82
N ARG A 39 -8.03 -5.84 -20.14
CA ARG A 39 -7.12 -6.91 -19.71
C ARG A 39 -7.62 -7.58 -18.44
N VAL A 40 -7.71 -8.90 -18.46
CA VAL A 40 -7.95 -9.71 -17.27
C VAL A 40 -6.62 -9.95 -16.53
N ALA A 41 -6.60 -9.73 -15.23
CA ALA A 41 -5.39 -9.88 -14.42
C ALA A 41 -5.73 -10.37 -13.00
N LYS A 42 -4.77 -10.97 -12.34
CA LYS A 42 -4.82 -11.22 -10.90
C LYS A 42 -4.45 -9.97 -10.13
N PHE A 43 -5.30 -9.61 -9.18
CA PHE A 43 -5.18 -8.34 -8.48
C PHE A 43 -3.87 -8.20 -7.69
N TYR A 44 -3.54 -9.20 -6.87
CA TYR A 44 -2.33 -9.15 -6.06
C TYR A 44 -1.09 -9.48 -6.88
N SER A 45 -1.04 -10.67 -7.47
CA SER A 45 0.19 -11.20 -8.06
C SER A 45 0.64 -10.45 -9.32
N GLU A 46 -0.30 -9.83 -10.08
CA GLU A 46 0.04 -9.14 -11.33
C GLU A 46 0.00 -7.61 -11.25
N LEU A 47 -0.79 -7.03 -10.32
CA LEU A 47 -0.92 -5.58 -10.23
C LEU A 47 -0.22 -4.97 -9.02
N ILE A 48 0.04 -5.75 -7.95
CA ILE A 48 0.47 -5.19 -6.67
C ILE A 48 1.82 -5.72 -6.18
N SER A 49 2.08 -7.04 -6.27
CA SER A 49 3.05 -7.79 -5.45
C SER A 49 4.47 -7.17 -5.38
N ASP A 50 4.95 -6.58 -6.45
CA ASP A 50 6.29 -5.98 -6.51
C ASP A 50 6.24 -4.45 -6.72
N GLN A 51 5.06 -3.84 -6.51
CA GLN A 51 4.82 -2.44 -6.81
C GLN A 51 4.72 -1.58 -5.56
N ILE A 52 4.97 -0.29 -5.75
CA ILE A 52 4.50 0.74 -4.85
C ILE A 52 3.17 1.22 -5.41
N VAL A 53 2.13 1.15 -4.61
CA VAL A 53 0.77 1.37 -5.09
C VAL A 53 0.02 2.36 -4.22
N MET A 54 -0.92 3.08 -4.84
CA MET A 54 -2.02 3.77 -4.19
C MET A 54 -3.31 3.08 -4.63
N ILE A 55 -4.16 2.73 -3.66
CA ILE A 55 -5.40 1.99 -3.92
C ILE A 55 -6.55 2.77 -3.33
N ASN A 56 -7.58 3.02 -4.13
CA ASN A 56 -8.83 3.59 -3.68
C ASN A 56 -10.01 2.83 -4.29
N PHE A 57 -11.16 2.94 -3.61
CA PHE A 57 -12.43 2.48 -4.15
C PHE A 57 -13.22 3.70 -4.62
N MET A 58 -13.92 3.57 -5.72
CA MET A 58 -14.68 4.65 -6.32
C MET A 58 -15.94 4.12 -7.00
N SER A 59 -16.80 5.00 -7.46
CA SER A 59 -17.88 4.72 -8.38
C SER A 59 -18.15 5.99 -9.16
N ILE A 60 -18.25 5.88 -10.48
CA ILE A 60 -18.50 7.03 -11.36
C ILE A 60 -19.76 7.78 -10.93
N ARG A 61 -20.82 7.03 -10.56
CA ARG A 61 -22.09 7.60 -10.09
C ARG A 61 -21.95 8.44 -8.81
N ASN A 62 -21.00 8.09 -7.94
CA ASN A 62 -20.82 8.74 -6.64
C ASN A 62 -19.80 9.89 -6.66
N GLU A 63 -19.10 10.12 -7.75
CA GLU A 63 -18.07 11.17 -7.88
C GLU A 63 -18.61 12.58 -7.58
N ALA A 64 -19.89 12.85 -7.87
CA ALA A 64 -20.50 14.13 -7.53
C ALA A 64 -20.61 14.37 -6.00
N LYS A 65 -20.64 13.30 -5.19
CA LYS A 65 -20.76 13.36 -3.72
C LYS A 65 -19.42 13.11 -3.03
N LEU A 66 -18.58 12.30 -3.62
CA LEU A 66 -17.26 11.92 -3.11
C LEU A 66 -16.27 11.93 -4.28
N PRO A 67 -15.66 13.10 -4.59
CA PRO A 67 -14.81 13.25 -5.77
C PRO A 67 -13.39 12.68 -5.55
N ILE A 68 -13.32 11.41 -5.12
CA ILE A 68 -12.07 10.74 -4.80
C ILE A 68 -11.19 10.56 -6.05
N SER A 69 -11.80 10.25 -7.21
CA SER A 69 -11.04 10.07 -8.44
C SER A 69 -10.46 11.39 -8.95
N ARG A 70 -11.16 12.51 -8.75
CA ARG A 70 -10.62 13.84 -9.06
C ARG A 70 -9.43 14.19 -8.17
N LYS A 71 -9.50 13.83 -6.89
CA LYS A 71 -8.37 13.98 -5.96
C LYS A 71 -7.19 13.12 -6.39
N MET A 72 -7.45 11.88 -6.83
CA MET A 72 -6.40 11.01 -7.35
C MET A 72 -5.77 11.58 -8.63
N ALA A 73 -6.54 12.27 -9.50
CA ALA A 73 -6.01 12.96 -10.67
C ALA A 73 -5.07 14.13 -10.30
N GLU A 74 -5.42 14.91 -9.27
CA GLU A 74 -4.53 15.94 -8.74
C GLU A 74 -3.20 15.35 -8.24
N ILE A 75 -3.27 14.26 -7.49
CA ILE A 75 -2.09 13.54 -6.98
C ILE A 75 -1.28 12.94 -8.14
N ALA A 76 -1.94 12.35 -9.13
CA ALA A 76 -1.31 11.80 -10.33
C ALA A 76 -0.52 12.88 -11.08
N GLY A 77 -1.09 14.07 -11.24
CA GLY A 77 -0.41 15.22 -11.84
C GLY A 77 0.84 15.64 -11.05
N LEU A 78 0.79 15.62 -9.71
CA LEU A 78 1.95 15.96 -8.86
C LEU A 78 3.02 14.87 -8.85
N LEU A 79 2.65 13.60 -9.02
CA LEU A 79 3.61 12.50 -9.17
C LEU A 79 4.37 12.58 -10.49
N GLY A 80 3.74 13.12 -11.55
CA GLY A 80 4.37 13.30 -12.86
C GLY A 80 4.99 12.02 -13.40
N ASP A 81 6.24 12.07 -13.84
CA ASP A 81 6.99 10.92 -14.41
C ASP A 81 7.23 9.77 -13.41
N ARG A 82 6.96 9.97 -12.14
CA ARG A 82 7.05 8.91 -11.12
C ARG A 82 5.86 7.95 -11.19
N LEU A 83 4.71 8.45 -11.64
CA LEU A 83 3.54 7.63 -11.88
C LEU A 83 3.78 6.72 -13.09
N GLY A 84 3.53 5.44 -12.94
CA GLY A 84 3.82 4.43 -13.96
C GLY A 84 5.25 3.87 -13.92
N ARG A 85 6.21 4.64 -13.39
CA ARG A 85 7.59 4.20 -13.21
C ARG A 85 7.85 3.68 -11.79
N ASP A 86 7.58 4.49 -10.80
CA ASP A 86 7.91 4.23 -9.40
C ASP A 86 6.66 3.88 -8.56
N VAL A 87 5.52 4.43 -8.93
CA VAL A 87 4.23 4.28 -8.25
C VAL A 87 3.15 3.94 -9.25
N GLN A 88 2.24 3.06 -8.87
CA GLN A 88 1.02 2.76 -9.62
C GLN A 88 -0.21 3.24 -8.84
N ILE A 89 -1.22 3.73 -9.52
CA ILE A 89 -2.52 4.01 -8.92
C ILE A 89 -3.50 2.94 -9.41
N ILE A 90 -4.26 2.34 -8.48
CA ILE A 90 -5.28 1.36 -8.78
C ILE A 90 -6.60 1.82 -8.16
N SER A 91 -7.57 2.13 -9.00
CA SER A 91 -8.92 2.49 -8.59
C SER A 91 -9.87 1.33 -8.84
N ILE A 92 -10.49 0.83 -7.78
CA ILE A 92 -11.40 -0.32 -7.82
C ILE A 92 -12.83 0.22 -7.80
N THR A 93 -13.66 -0.17 -8.79
CA THR A 93 -15.06 0.23 -8.71
C THR A 93 -15.82 -0.53 -7.63
N SER A 94 -16.66 0.18 -6.92
CA SER A 94 -17.64 -0.36 -5.97
C SER A 94 -19.03 -0.58 -6.61
N ASP A 95 -19.18 -0.28 -7.91
CA ASP A 95 -20.42 -0.40 -8.67
C ASP A 95 -20.19 -1.15 -10.01
N PRO A 96 -19.71 -2.42 -9.93
CA PRO A 96 -19.28 -3.17 -11.11
C PRO A 96 -20.40 -3.40 -12.15
N ASP A 97 -21.66 -3.39 -11.72
CA ASP A 97 -22.80 -3.55 -12.62
C ASP A 97 -22.99 -2.35 -13.56
N ASN A 98 -22.58 -1.16 -13.11
CA ASN A 98 -22.71 0.07 -13.88
C ASN A 98 -21.38 0.57 -14.46
N ASP A 99 -20.28 0.34 -13.79
CA ASP A 99 -18.95 0.81 -14.17
C ASP A 99 -18.24 -0.24 -15.02
N THR A 100 -18.70 -0.41 -16.28
CA THR A 100 -18.07 -1.33 -17.23
C THR A 100 -16.65 -0.89 -17.59
N PRO A 101 -15.80 -1.77 -18.14
CA PRO A 101 -14.44 -1.41 -18.56
C PRO A 101 -14.44 -0.22 -19.53
N GLU A 102 -15.38 -0.15 -20.47
CA GLU A 102 -15.48 0.93 -21.44
C GLU A 102 -15.83 2.26 -20.77
N ARG A 103 -16.74 2.26 -19.78
CA ARG A 103 -17.08 3.44 -19.00
C ARG A 103 -15.92 3.89 -18.12
N LEU A 104 -15.20 2.95 -17.50
CA LEU A 104 -13.99 3.24 -16.74
C LEU A 104 -12.89 3.82 -17.64
N ALA A 105 -12.73 3.31 -18.88
CA ALA A 105 -11.78 3.86 -19.84
C ALA A 105 -12.13 5.30 -20.25
N ALA A 106 -13.40 5.58 -20.52
CA ALA A 106 -13.86 6.94 -20.81
C ALA A 106 -13.62 7.87 -19.61
N PHE A 107 -13.94 7.43 -18.41
CA PHE A 107 -13.75 8.19 -17.18
C PHE A 107 -12.26 8.43 -16.87
N HIS A 108 -11.40 7.42 -17.07
CA HIS A 108 -9.94 7.60 -16.95
C HIS A 108 -9.44 8.69 -17.88
N LYS A 109 -9.92 8.70 -19.13
CA LYS A 109 -9.57 9.74 -20.12
C LYS A 109 -10.02 11.14 -19.70
N GLU A 110 -11.22 11.26 -19.11
CA GLU A 110 -11.74 12.54 -18.56
C GLU A 110 -10.87 13.06 -17.41
N LEU A 111 -10.24 12.17 -16.65
CA LEU A 111 -9.35 12.49 -15.54
C LEU A 111 -7.89 12.74 -15.96
N GLY A 112 -7.62 12.83 -17.28
CA GLY A 112 -6.30 13.14 -17.81
C GLY A 112 -5.57 11.96 -18.44
N GLY A 113 -6.09 10.74 -18.36
CA GLY A 113 -5.51 9.55 -19.01
C GLY A 113 -4.09 9.24 -18.57
N HIS A 114 -3.80 9.41 -17.28
CA HIS A 114 -2.45 9.26 -16.74
C HIS A 114 -1.93 7.83 -16.86
N ALA A 115 -0.81 7.64 -17.53
CA ALA A 115 -0.10 6.36 -17.55
C ALA A 115 0.28 5.93 -16.11
N GLY A 116 0.13 4.64 -15.79
CA GLY A 116 0.35 4.14 -14.43
C GLY A 116 -0.85 4.30 -13.49
N TRP A 117 -1.99 4.76 -14.00
CA TRP A 117 -3.26 4.74 -13.28
C TRP A 117 -4.22 3.74 -13.93
N THR A 118 -4.54 2.68 -13.23
CA THR A 118 -5.40 1.60 -13.72
C THR A 118 -6.72 1.57 -12.96
N PHE A 119 -7.83 1.60 -13.69
CA PHE A 119 -9.14 1.32 -13.12
C PHE A 119 -9.47 -0.16 -13.31
N VAL A 120 -10.04 -0.78 -12.30
CA VAL A 120 -10.40 -2.19 -12.35
C VAL A 120 -11.85 -2.40 -11.89
N THR A 121 -12.50 -3.37 -12.54
CA THR A 121 -13.78 -3.92 -12.14
C THR A 121 -13.63 -5.41 -11.86
N THR A 122 -14.48 -5.94 -10.98
CA THR A 122 -14.49 -7.36 -10.58
C THR A 122 -15.87 -7.72 -10.07
N PRO A 123 -16.28 -8.98 -10.03
CA PRO A 123 -17.56 -9.38 -9.46
C PRO A 123 -17.78 -8.81 -8.05
N PRO A 124 -19.03 -8.50 -7.67
CA PRO A 124 -19.36 -7.83 -6.41
C PRO A 124 -18.78 -8.51 -5.16
N GLU A 125 -18.77 -9.84 -5.12
CA GLU A 125 -18.20 -10.62 -4.03
C GLU A 125 -16.68 -10.44 -3.92
N SER A 126 -15.97 -10.35 -5.03
CA SER A 126 -14.53 -10.11 -5.10
C SER A 126 -14.20 -8.67 -4.69
N ALA A 127 -15.00 -7.70 -5.16
CA ALA A 127 -14.88 -6.30 -4.74
C ALA A 127 -15.08 -6.15 -3.23
N ALA A 128 -16.10 -6.85 -2.67
CA ALA A 128 -16.36 -6.87 -1.23
C ALA A 128 -15.19 -7.50 -0.43
N ALA A 129 -14.60 -8.57 -0.93
CA ALA A 129 -13.44 -9.22 -0.29
C ALA A 129 -12.22 -8.28 -0.26
N LEU A 130 -11.94 -7.58 -1.36
CA LEU A 130 -10.89 -6.57 -1.42
C LEU A 130 -11.18 -5.41 -0.46
N ALA A 131 -12.40 -4.86 -0.49
CA ALA A 131 -12.80 -3.79 0.41
C ALA A 131 -12.66 -4.20 1.89
N HIS A 132 -13.14 -5.39 2.24
CA HIS A 132 -13.01 -5.93 3.60
C HIS A 132 -11.53 -6.01 4.03
N ARG A 133 -10.63 -6.42 3.13
CA ARG A 133 -9.20 -6.53 3.45
C ARG A 133 -8.57 -5.15 3.69
N PHE A 134 -8.84 -4.19 2.84
CA PHE A 134 -8.22 -2.86 2.93
C PHE A 134 -8.82 -1.99 4.05
N TYR A 135 -10.08 -2.19 4.43
CA TYR A 135 -10.75 -1.37 5.45
C TYR A 135 -10.95 -2.06 6.80
N ARG A 136 -10.55 -3.32 6.93
CA ARG A 136 -10.74 -4.13 8.14
C ARG A 136 -10.12 -3.52 9.41
N HIS A 137 -9.09 -2.71 9.29
CA HIS A 137 -8.39 -2.10 10.41
C HIS A 137 -8.70 -0.60 10.59
N GLY A 138 -9.55 -0.02 9.76
CA GLY A 138 -10.04 1.34 9.96
C GLY A 138 -11.25 1.36 10.89
N ARG A 139 -11.33 2.34 11.80
CA ARG A 139 -12.53 2.55 12.65
C ARG A 139 -13.79 2.87 11.84
N ASN A 140 -13.65 3.06 10.57
CA ASN A 140 -14.70 3.33 9.61
C ASN A 140 -14.90 2.11 8.71
N VAL A 141 -15.39 0.99 9.28
CA VAL A 141 -16.02 -0.05 8.49
C VAL A 141 -17.28 0.56 7.92
N VAL A 142 -17.20 0.95 6.67
CA VAL A 142 -18.28 1.64 6.00
C VAL A 142 -19.39 0.65 5.71
N LEU A 143 -20.37 0.67 6.56
CA LEU A 143 -21.72 0.26 6.22
C LEU A 143 -22.23 1.19 5.11
N GLY A 144 -22.31 0.69 3.88
CA GLY A 144 -22.90 1.40 2.75
C GLY A 144 -21.94 1.89 1.64
N GLY A 145 -20.77 1.27 1.45
CA GLY A 145 -19.94 1.51 0.25
C GLY A 145 -19.23 2.87 0.18
N ARG A 146 -19.08 3.57 1.31
CA ARG A 146 -18.30 4.83 1.38
C ARG A 146 -16.87 4.51 1.73
N THR A 147 -16.01 4.71 0.77
CA THR A 147 -14.58 4.45 0.89
C THR A 147 -13.86 5.79 0.73
N ASP A 148 -13.80 6.52 1.82
CA ASP A 148 -13.19 7.85 1.93
C ASP A 148 -11.70 7.82 2.28
N ILE A 149 -11.10 6.63 2.22
CA ILE A 149 -9.69 6.42 2.56
C ILE A 149 -8.95 5.87 1.34
N VAL A 150 -7.77 6.43 1.09
CA VAL A 150 -6.80 5.92 0.13
C VAL A 150 -5.75 5.10 0.90
N GLN A 151 -5.50 3.89 0.43
CA GLN A 151 -4.38 3.05 0.88
C GLN A 151 -3.16 3.36 0.03
N TYR A 152 -1.98 3.39 0.62
CA TYR A 152 -0.73 3.43 -0.14
C TYR A 152 0.30 2.52 0.48
N GLY A 153 1.17 1.95 -0.31
CA GLY A 153 2.18 1.06 0.26
C GLY A 153 3.16 0.52 -0.76
N ASN A 154 4.21 -0.07 -0.20
CA ASN A 154 5.18 -0.87 -0.91
C ASN A 154 4.88 -2.34 -0.62
N ALA A 155 4.26 -3.02 -1.57
CA ALA A 155 3.84 -4.41 -1.39
C ALA A 155 5.02 -5.37 -1.24
N LYS A 156 6.15 -5.07 -1.89
CA LYS A 156 7.37 -5.87 -1.83
C LYS A 156 7.93 -6.02 -0.41
N VAL A 157 7.82 -4.96 0.39
CA VAL A 157 8.35 -4.95 1.77
C VAL A 157 7.24 -4.95 2.83
N GLY A 158 5.97 -5.00 2.40
CA GLY A 158 4.82 -5.06 3.30
C GLY A 158 4.57 -3.76 4.09
N LEU A 159 5.06 -2.62 3.62
CA LEU A 159 4.89 -1.33 4.29
C LEU A 159 3.65 -0.62 3.74
N TRP A 160 2.65 -0.40 4.60
CA TRP A 160 1.37 0.19 4.23
C TRP A 160 1.00 1.36 5.12
N GLY A 161 0.34 2.35 4.53
CA GLY A 161 -0.25 3.49 5.19
C GLY A 161 -1.57 3.90 4.56
N THR A 162 -2.25 4.86 5.18
CA THR A 162 -3.53 5.37 4.72
C THR A 162 -3.59 6.89 4.87
N PHE A 163 -4.42 7.52 4.04
CA PHE A 163 -4.84 8.89 4.25
C PHE A 163 -6.29 9.11 3.81
N PRO A 164 -7.01 10.08 4.38
CA PRO A 164 -8.34 10.42 3.93
C PRO A 164 -8.30 11.06 2.53
N TRP A 165 -9.34 10.83 1.73
CA TRP A 165 -9.39 11.30 0.34
C TRP A 165 -9.28 12.83 0.19
N ASP A 166 -9.72 13.59 1.20
CA ASP A 166 -9.74 15.05 1.23
C ASP A 166 -8.42 15.69 1.69
N VAL A 167 -7.37 14.88 1.91
CA VAL A 167 -6.04 15.39 2.21
C VAL A 167 -5.53 16.30 1.10
N HIS A 168 -4.68 17.26 1.43
CA HIS A 168 -4.01 18.06 0.42
C HIS A 168 -3.19 17.17 -0.54
N ALA A 169 -3.36 17.36 -1.85
CA ALA A 169 -2.76 16.48 -2.84
C ALA A 169 -1.22 16.43 -2.76
N GLY A 170 -0.57 17.56 -2.42
CA GLY A 170 0.88 17.63 -2.19
C GLY A 170 1.33 16.75 -1.04
N ASP A 171 0.60 16.78 0.09
CA ASP A 171 0.91 15.96 1.27
C ASP A 171 0.72 14.47 0.96
N ALA A 172 -0.30 14.12 0.16
CA ALA A 172 -0.51 12.75 -0.28
C ALA A 172 0.63 12.26 -1.17
N ALA A 173 1.04 13.05 -2.16
CA ALA A 173 2.16 12.73 -3.04
C ALA A 173 3.46 12.57 -2.25
N GLU A 174 3.71 13.42 -1.24
CA GLU A 174 4.87 13.29 -0.37
C GLU A 174 4.84 12.01 0.46
N ARG A 175 3.69 11.67 1.08
CA ARG A 175 3.55 10.44 1.89
C ARG A 175 3.88 9.18 1.11
N VAL A 176 3.51 9.11 -0.16
CA VAL A 176 3.86 7.96 -1.02
C VAL A 176 5.38 7.83 -1.15
N THR A 177 6.13 8.93 -1.10
CA THR A 177 7.61 8.86 -1.16
C THR A 177 8.24 8.17 0.05
N TRP A 178 7.54 8.14 1.20
CA TRP A 178 8.06 7.52 2.42
C TRP A 178 8.13 5.99 2.34
N VAL A 179 7.32 5.38 1.47
CA VAL A 179 7.33 3.93 1.22
C VAL A 179 8.22 3.55 0.04
N MET A 180 8.81 4.53 -0.64
CA MET A 180 9.78 4.28 -1.72
C MET A 180 11.12 3.85 -1.14
N PRO A 181 11.86 2.97 -1.83
CA PRO A 181 13.25 2.71 -1.51
C PRO A 181 14.01 4.04 -1.57
N ARG A 182 14.71 4.40 -0.52
CA ARG A 182 15.67 5.49 -0.61
C ARG A 182 16.77 5.04 -1.57
N GLU A 183 17.03 5.82 -2.60
CA GLU A 183 18.28 5.70 -3.34
C GLU A 183 19.40 5.94 -2.32
N VAL A 184 20.02 4.86 -1.88
CA VAL A 184 21.28 4.97 -1.15
C VAL A 184 22.25 5.45 -2.21
N ALA A 185 22.55 6.75 -2.18
CA ALA A 185 23.64 7.27 -2.98
C ALA A 185 24.81 6.32 -2.75
N SER A 186 25.33 5.75 -3.84
CA SER A 186 26.45 4.82 -3.84
C SER A 186 27.72 5.59 -3.50
N GLY A 187 27.85 5.99 -2.26
CA GLY A 187 28.92 6.79 -1.70
C GLY A 187 28.81 6.77 -0.18
N GLU A 188 29.62 5.91 0.44
CA GLU A 188 29.83 5.85 1.89
C GLU A 188 28.59 5.60 2.75
N MET A 189 28.32 4.33 3.03
CA MET A 189 27.59 3.96 4.22
C MET A 189 28.38 4.48 5.45
N ARG A 190 28.04 5.68 5.93
CA ARG A 190 28.47 6.11 7.24
C ARG A 190 27.85 5.13 8.24
N ARG A 191 28.64 4.24 8.76
CA ARG A 191 28.25 3.37 9.86
C ARG A 191 27.78 4.28 11.00
N ALA A 192 26.49 4.26 11.27
CA ALA A 192 25.91 4.84 12.47
C ALA A 192 26.25 3.91 13.64
N GLY A 193 27.42 4.07 14.19
CA GLY A 193 27.91 3.35 15.38
C GLY A 193 29.03 4.14 16.04
N PRO A 194 29.31 3.90 17.33
CA PRO A 194 30.44 4.53 18.00
C PRO A 194 31.70 4.27 17.17
N ARG A 195 32.46 5.31 16.87
CA ARG A 195 33.76 5.15 16.22
C ARG A 195 34.61 4.23 17.11
N PRO A 196 35.24 3.17 16.58
CA PRO A 196 36.22 2.45 17.34
C PRO A 196 37.26 3.48 17.81
N ILE A 197 37.51 3.53 19.10
CA ILE A 197 38.59 4.35 19.67
C ILE A 197 39.87 3.87 18.99
N GLY A 198 40.40 4.70 18.12
CA GLY A 198 41.59 4.38 17.35
C GLY A 198 42.75 4.12 18.29
N SER A 199 43.55 3.16 17.94
CA SER A 199 44.82 2.80 18.59
C SER A 199 45.93 3.88 18.43
N GLU A 200 45.54 5.14 18.37
CA GLU A 200 46.42 6.29 18.35
C GLU A 200 46.42 6.94 19.74
N GLY A 201 47.19 6.42 20.66
CA GLY A 201 47.28 7.04 21.99
C GLY A 201 48.14 6.32 23.02
N GLN A 202 49.10 5.54 22.62
CA GLN A 202 50.13 5.07 23.55
C GLN A 202 51.54 5.48 23.09
N ARG A 203 51.81 6.78 23.11
CA ARG A 203 53.14 7.32 23.34
C ARG A 203 53.11 8.12 24.66
N TRP A 204 53.02 7.44 25.75
CA TRP A 204 53.47 8.02 27.02
C TRP A 204 54.98 7.98 27.04
N ASN A 205 55.58 9.14 26.84
CA ASN A 205 56.99 9.33 27.01
C ASN A 205 57.36 9.07 28.48
N ASN A 206 58.07 7.97 28.69
CA ASN A 206 58.91 7.78 29.89
C ASN A 206 60.05 8.77 29.79
N ARG A 207 59.96 9.92 30.48
CA ARG A 207 61.07 10.77 30.87
C ARG A 207 60.90 11.10 32.34
N ILE A 208 61.47 10.24 33.17
CA ILE A 208 61.92 10.61 34.50
C ILE A 208 63.25 9.90 34.68
N ALA A 209 64.34 10.66 34.65
CA ALA A 209 65.59 10.52 35.40
C ALA A 209 66.32 11.84 35.25
#